data_4f54a1c561bf87f973c141128b61cdf4
#
_entry.id   4f54a1c561bf87f973c141128b61cdf4
#
_cell.length_a   1.000
_cell.length_b   1.000
_cell.length_c   1.000
_cell.angle_alpha   90.00
_cell.angle_beta   90.00
_cell.angle_gamma   90.00
#
_symmetry.space_group_name_H-M   'P 1'
#
loop_
_entity.id
_entity.type
_entity.pdbx_description
1 polymer ?
#
loop_
_entity_poly.entity_id
_entity_poly.type
_entity_poly.pdbx_seq_one_letter_code
_entity_poly.pdbx_strand_id
1 'polypeptide(L)'
;IKVFPGAIDFLQSLKRKNIKIILLTNCPRKMLYVKITQCKLWGYFNKIISSEDYEFAKETDEFWKILEEKIFFNKTKTVFIDDNQDVLRYSYRNGIKNLVSINFPDSNEEKKSISKFVSIDSISLFNPKIIK
;
A
#
# COMPACT_ATOMS: atom_id res chain seq x y z
N ILE A 1 -15.16 2.79 -11.23
CA ILE A 1 -13.90 2.52 -10.50
C ILE A 1 -12.79 2.38 -11.52
N LYS A 2 -11.82 3.22 -11.39
CA LYS A 2 -10.67 3.23 -12.30
C LYS A 2 -9.41 2.81 -11.57
N VAL A 3 -8.62 1.96 -12.24
CA VAL A 3 -7.26 1.64 -11.81
C VAL A 3 -6.35 2.73 -12.35
N PHE A 4 -5.43 3.23 -11.51
CA PHE A 4 -4.49 4.27 -11.95
C PHE A 4 -3.60 3.75 -13.09
N PRO A 5 -3.24 4.62 -14.04
CA PRO A 5 -2.35 4.23 -15.13
C PRO A 5 -1.05 3.62 -14.61
N GLY A 6 -0.64 2.50 -15.20
CA GLY A 6 0.58 1.81 -14.83
C GLY A 6 0.47 0.89 -13.62
N ALA A 7 -0.65 0.89 -12.88
CA ALA A 7 -0.79 0.07 -11.68
C ALA A 7 -0.75 -1.43 -12.02
N ILE A 8 -1.44 -1.86 -13.06
CA ILE A 8 -1.45 -3.27 -13.46
C ILE A 8 -0.06 -3.72 -13.92
N ASP A 9 0.61 -2.91 -14.73
CA ASP A 9 1.96 -3.22 -15.19
C ASP A 9 2.93 -3.34 -14.01
N PHE A 10 2.79 -2.46 -13.02
CA PHE A 10 3.58 -2.51 -11.80
C PHE A 10 3.33 -3.82 -11.03
N LEU A 11 2.08 -4.18 -10.81
CA LEU A 11 1.72 -5.41 -10.11
C LEU A 11 2.22 -6.65 -10.85
N GLN A 12 2.09 -6.66 -12.19
CA GLN A 12 2.62 -7.75 -13.01
C GLN A 12 4.13 -7.88 -12.89
N SER A 13 4.85 -6.76 -12.86
CA SER A 13 6.30 -6.76 -12.73
C SER A 13 6.76 -7.33 -11.38
N LEU A 14 6.05 -6.99 -10.31
CA LEU A 14 6.32 -7.55 -8.98
C LEU A 14 6.05 -9.05 -8.94
N LYS A 15 4.96 -9.48 -9.53
CA LYS A 15 4.60 -10.89 -9.59
C LYS A 15 5.64 -11.71 -10.35
N ARG A 16 6.15 -11.18 -11.46
CA ARG A 16 7.22 -11.84 -12.23
C ARG A 16 8.52 -12.00 -11.44
N LYS A 17 8.77 -11.10 -10.48
CA LYS A 17 9.94 -11.16 -9.61
C LYS A 17 9.70 -11.98 -8.34
N ASN A 18 8.55 -12.65 -8.24
CA ASN A 18 8.14 -13.42 -7.05
C ASN A 18 8.11 -12.61 -5.76
N ILE A 19 7.78 -11.34 -5.86
CA ILE A 19 7.59 -10.47 -4.71
C ILE A 19 6.16 -10.65 -4.18
N LYS A 20 6.03 -10.92 -2.88
CA LYS A 20 4.71 -10.99 -2.25
C LYS A 20 4.06 -9.63 -2.24
N ILE A 21 2.79 -9.59 -2.66
CA ILE A 21 2.00 -8.37 -2.74
C ILE A 21 0.83 -8.51 -1.78
N ILE A 22 0.73 -7.56 -0.84
CA ILE A 22 -0.36 -7.51 0.12
C ILE A 22 -1.08 -6.18 -0.05
N LEU A 23 -2.39 -6.23 -0.23
CA LEU A 23 -3.21 -5.03 -0.30
C LEU A 23 -3.75 -4.72 1.10
N LEU A 24 -3.46 -3.51 1.59
CA LEU A 24 -4.01 -2.97 2.83
C LEU A 24 -4.90 -1.78 2.49
N THR A 25 -6.13 -1.79 2.96
CA THR A 25 -7.08 -0.73 2.63
C THR A 25 -8.06 -0.45 3.76
N ASN A 26 -8.48 0.81 3.89
CA ASN A 26 -9.58 1.19 4.77
C ASN A 26 -10.96 0.92 4.15
N CYS A 27 -11.01 0.48 2.90
CA CYS A 27 -12.27 0.19 2.22
C CYS A 27 -12.99 -1.00 2.87
N PRO A 28 -14.28 -0.89 3.21
CA PRO A 28 -15.03 -2.02 3.78
C PRO A 28 -15.04 -3.23 2.85
N ARG A 29 -15.08 -4.42 3.44
CA ARG A 29 -14.98 -5.69 2.71
C ARG A 29 -15.94 -5.81 1.53
N LYS A 30 -17.19 -5.45 1.72
CA LYS A 30 -18.19 -5.53 0.63
C LYS A 30 -17.82 -4.69 -0.56
N MET A 31 -17.42 -3.43 -0.32
CA MET A 31 -17.01 -2.53 -1.39
C MET A 31 -15.69 -2.97 -2.02
N LEU A 32 -14.77 -3.46 -1.22
CA LEU A 32 -13.50 -3.96 -1.69
C LEU A 32 -13.67 -5.13 -2.65
N TYR A 33 -14.54 -6.08 -2.30
CA TYR A 33 -14.87 -7.21 -3.17
C TYR A 33 -15.35 -6.75 -4.55
N VAL A 34 -16.29 -5.81 -4.57
CA VAL A 34 -16.83 -5.26 -5.82
C VAL A 34 -15.73 -4.59 -6.64
N LYS A 35 -14.92 -3.73 -6.01
CA LYS A 35 -13.85 -3.00 -6.69
C LYS A 35 -12.81 -3.94 -7.31
N ILE A 36 -12.35 -4.92 -6.55
CA ILE A 36 -11.33 -5.88 -7.01
C ILE A 36 -11.89 -6.74 -8.14
N THR A 37 -13.14 -7.17 -8.03
CA THR A 37 -13.80 -7.96 -9.07
C THR A 37 -13.96 -7.15 -10.36
N GLN A 38 -14.43 -5.91 -10.27
CA GLN A 38 -14.60 -5.04 -11.44
C GLN A 38 -13.27 -4.72 -12.12
N CYS A 39 -12.22 -4.52 -11.35
CA CYS A 39 -10.88 -4.21 -11.88
C CYS A 39 -10.07 -5.47 -12.22
N LYS A 40 -10.61 -6.66 -11.99
CA LYS A 40 -9.95 -7.95 -12.26
C LYS A 40 -8.58 -8.08 -11.59
N LEU A 41 -8.50 -7.66 -10.32
CA LEU A 41 -7.23 -7.59 -9.58
C LEU A 41 -6.96 -8.79 -8.65
N TRP A 42 -7.87 -9.76 -8.58
CA TRP A 42 -7.76 -10.87 -7.62
C TRP A 42 -6.44 -11.66 -7.72
N GLY A 43 -5.93 -11.83 -8.94
CA GLY A 43 -4.75 -12.66 -9.17
C GLY A 43 -3.42 -12.01 -8.80
N TYR A 44 -3.42 -10.71 -8.45
CA TYR A 44 -2.18 -9.98 -8.17
C TYR A 44 -1.75 -10.00 -6.71
N PHE A 45 -2.68 -10.23 -5.79
CA PHE A 45 -2.41 -10.09 -4.36
C PHE A 45 -2.30 -11.46 -3.68
N ASN A 46 -1.26 -11.63 -2.89
CA ASN A 46 -1.12 -12.80 -2.02
C ASN A 46 -2.07 -12.75 -0.84
N LYS A 47 -2.34 -11.53 -0.34
CA LYS A 47 -3.34 -11.29 0.70
C LYS A 47 -4.01 -9.95 0.46
N ILE A 48 -5.28 -9.86 0.86
CA ILE A 48 -6.08 -8.64 0.79
C ILE A 48 -6.67 -8.41 2.17
N ILE A 49 -6.33 -7.29 2.79
CA ILE A 49 -6.71 -6.97 4.15
C ILE A 49 -7.45 -5.64 4.16
N SER A 50 -8.69 -5.68 4.65
CA SER A 50 -9.45 -4.47 4.97
C SER A 50 -9.21 -4.12 6.44
N SER A 51 -9.14 -2.83 6.75
CA SER A 51 -9.06 -2.38 8.14
C SER A 51 -10.28 -2.82 8.95
N GLU A 52 -11.42 -3.06 8.28
CA GLU A 52 -12.61 -3.64 8.90
C GLU A 52 -12.33 -5.01 9.53
N ASP A 53 -11.42 -5.78 8.94
CA ASP A 53 -11.05 -7.11 9.47
C ASP A 53 -10.43 -7.02 10.86
N TYR A 54 -9.79 -5.91 11.18
CA TYR A 54 -9.09 -5.67 12.45
C TYR A 54 -9.82 -4.68 13.34
N GLU A 55 -10.90 -4.10 12.85
CA GLU A 55 -11.72 -3.11 13.59
C GLU A 55 -11.01 -1.80 13.91
N PHE A 56 -9.86 -1.54 13.29
CA PHE A 56 -9.08 -0.33 13.43
C PHE A 56 -8.62 0.18 12.07
N ALA A 57 -8.71 1.49 11.85
CA ALA A 57 -8.22 2.11 10.63
C ALA A 57 -6.69 2.02 10.53
N LYS A 58 -6.17 2.11 9.30
CA LYS A 58 -4.72 2.10 9.06
C LYS A 58 -4.00 3.28 9.74
N GLU A 59 -4.72 4.33 10.11
CA GLU A 59 -4.22 5.50 10.84
C GLU A 59 -4.26 5.28 12.35
N THR A 60 -4.02 4.06 12.83
CA THR A 60 -3.94 3.72 14.26
C THR A 60 -2.80 2.76 14.51
N ASP A 61 -2.18 2.84 15.69
CA ASP A 61 -1.15 1.87 16.08
C ASP A 61 -1.73 0.46 16.24
N GLU A 62 -2.99 0.36 16.66
CA GLU A 62 -3.69 -0.91 16.87
C GLU A 62 -3.74 -1.73 15.60
N PHE A 63 -4.05 -1.10 14.46
CA PHE A 63 -4.07 -1.78 13.16
C PHE A 63 -2.71 -2.45 12.87
N TRP A 64 -1.62 -1.73 13.03
CA TRP A 64 -0.27 -2.21 12.71
C TRP A 64 0.19 -3.31 13.66
N LYS A 65 -0.18 -3.24 14.92
CA LYS A 65 0.11 -4.28 15.90
C LYS A 65 -0.63 -5.58 15.58
N ILE A 66 -1.92 -5.47 15.22
CA ILE A 66 -2.71 -6.65 14.83
C ILE A 66 -2.16 -7.24 13.54
N LEU A 67 -1.81 -6.42 12.57
CA LEU A 67 -1.21 -6.87 11.31
C LEU A 67 0.05 -7.70 11.58
N GLU A 68 0.93 -7.22 12.46
CA GLU A 68 2.17 -7.89 12.82
C GLU A 68 1.92 -9.26 13.46
N GLU A 69 0.86 -9.38 14.26
CA GLU A 69 0.45 -10.64 14.88
C GLU A 69 -0.17 -11.63 13.88
N LYS A 70 -0.91 -11.13 12.89
CA LYS A 70 -1.69 -11.95 11.96
C LYS A 70 -0.90 -12.39 10.74
N ILE A 71 0.10 -11.61 10.32
CA ILE A 71 0.86 -11.86 9.10
C ILE A 71 2.34 -11.84 9.42
N PHE A 72 3.04 -12.86 8.95
CA PHE A 72 4.49 -12.87 9.00
C PHE A 72 5.05 -12.05 7.83
N PHE A 73 5.84 -11.02 8.15
CA PHE A 73 6.61 -10.27 7.15
C PHE A 73 7.86 -9.68 7.79
N ASN A 74 8.88 -9.50 6.96
CA ASN A 74 10.14 -8.90 7.43
C ASN A 74 10.07 -7.39 7.23
N LYS A 75 10.00 -6.63 8.31
CA LYS A 75 9.87 -5.17 8.27
C LYS A 75 11.02 -4.48 7.53
N THR A 76 12.23 -5.05 7.58
CA THR A 76 13.39 -4.46 6.92
C THR A 76 13.42 -4.72 5.41
N LYS A 77 12.68 -5.74 4.95
CA LYS A 77 12.59 -6.12 3.53
C LYS A 77 11.23 -5.79 2.92
N THR A 78 10.35 -5.15 3.68
CA THR A 78 9.01 -4.80 3.24
C THR A 78 8.98 -3.33 2.84
N VAL A 79 8.39 -3.05 1.68
CA VAL A 79 8.11 -1.70 1.22
C VAL A 79 6.63 -1.46 1.34
N PHE A 80 6.25 -0.37 1.99
CA PHE A 80 4.86 0.04 2.09
C PHE A 80 4.62 1.28 1.24
N ILE A 81 3.61 1.22 0.38
CA ILE A 81 3.25 2.27 -0.57
C ILE A 81 1.84 2.73 -0.26
N ASP A 82 1.67 4.02 -0.03
CA ASP A 82 0.35 4.61 0.24
C ASP A 82 0.35 6.07 -0.21
N ASP A 83 -0.84 6.62 -0.46
CA ASP A 83 -1.03 8.03 -0.79
C ASP A 83 -1.32 8.88 0.45
N ASN A 84 -1.70 8.25 1.55
CA ASN A 84 -2.05 8.92 2.80
C ASN A 84 -0.84 9.02 3.71
N GLN A 85 -0.41 10.25 3.98
CA GLN A 85 0.77 10.50 4.80
C GLN A 85 0.61 10.08 6.27
N ASP A 86 -0.61 10.16 6.80
CA ASP A 86 -0.86 9.72 8.17
C ASP A 86 -0.71 8.21 8.30
N VAL A 87 -1.21 7.46 7.32
CA VAL A 87 -1.01 6.01 7.27
C VAL A 87 0.48 5.66 7.24
N LEU A 88 1.25 6.36 6.41
CA LEU A 88 2.70 6.15 6.32
C LEU A 88 3.39 6.43 7.66
N ARG A 89 2.99 7.47 8.38
CA ARG A 89 3.55 7.78 9.70
C ARG A 89 3.30 6.67 10.71
N TYR A 90 2.07 6.15 10.74
CA TYR A 90 1.74 5.04 11.65
C TYR A 90 2.51 3.77 11.32
N SER A 91 2.68 3.47 10.04
CA SER A 91 3.49 2.33 9.63
C SER A 91 4.96 2.51 10.01
N TYR A 92 5.50 3.72 9.85
CA TYR A 92 6.87 4.05 10.27
C TYR A 92 7.07 3.87 11.77
N ARG A 93 6.14 4.37 12.56
CA ARG A 93 6.16 4.22 14.03
C ARG A 93 6.17 2.75 14.45
N ASN A 94 5.55 1.89 13.67
CA ASN A 94 5.44 0.47 13.96
C ASN A 94 6.53 -0.38 13.28
N GLY A 95 7.58 0.25 12.77
CA GLY A 95 8.80 -0.42 12.37
C GLY A 95 9.02 -0.62 10.89
N ILE A 96 8.06 -0.25 10.04
CA ILE A 96 8.24 -0.32 8.58
C ILE A 96 8.90 0.99 8.12
N LYS A 97 10.18 0.93 7.78
CA LYS A 97 10.97 2.10 7.43
C LYS A 97 11.06 2.38 5.93
N ASN A 98 10.78 1.40 5.10
CA ASN A 98 10.83 1.54 3.65
C ASN A 98 9.46 2.00 3.15
N LEU A 99 9.29 3.31 3.02
CA LEU A 99 8.00 3.93 2.72
C LEU A 99 8.06 4.70 1.43
N VAL A 100 7.02 4.56 0.60
CA VAL A 100 6.85 5.30 -0.63
C VAL A 100 5.50 6.01 -0.59
N SER A 101 5.53 7.32 -0.73
CA SER A 101 4.34 8.15 -0.87
C SER A 101 4.01 8.36 -2.33
N ILE A 102 2.78 8.07 -2.74
CA ILE A 102 2.32 8.33 -4.09
C ILE A 102 1.53 9.63 -4.09
N ASN A 103 1.93 10.57 -4.93
CA ASN A 103 1.21 11.82 -5.14
C ASN A 103 0.31 11.66 -6.38
N PHE A 104 -1.00 11.69 -6.18
CA PHE A 104 -1.93 11.61 -7.31
C PHE A 104 -2.17 13.01 -7.88
N PRO A 105 -2.21 13.16 -9.22
CA PRO A 105 -2.43 14.46 -9.85
C PRO A 105 -3.76 15.12 -9.47
N ASP A 106 -4.76 14.30 -9.11
CA ASP A 106 -6.10 14.77 -8.76
C ASP A 106 -6.26 15.14 -7.28
N SER A 107 -5.23 14.93 -6.47
CA SER A 107 -5.28 15.41 -5.09
C SER A 107 -5.10 16.92 -5.11
N ASN A 108 -6.13 17.66 -4.65
CA ASN A 108 -6.05 19.11 -4.47
C ASN A 108 -5.11 19.52 -3.34
N GLU A 109 -4.40 18.56 -2.77
CA GLU A 109 -3.40 18.81 -1.77
C GLU A 109 -2.09 19.16 -2.46
N GLU A 110 -1.47 20.25 -2.03
CA GLU A 110 -0.11 20.58 -2.44
C GLU A 110 0.78 19.37 -2.22
N LYS A 111 1.68 19.11 -3.18
CA LYS A 111 2.69 18.07 -3.06
C LYS A 111 3.44 18.25 -1.74
N LYS A 112 2.98 17.59 -0.71
CA LYS A 112 3.68 17.59 0.58
C LYS A 112 4.84 16.62 0.48
N SER A 113 6.02 17.13 0.18
CA SER A 113 7.21 16.33 0.35
C SER A 113 7.46 16.16 1.85
N ILE A 114 7.20 14.99 2.37
CA ILE A 114 7.67 14.64 3.70
C ILE A 114 9.10 14.15 3.55
N SER A 115 10.03 14.82 4.22
CA SER A 115 11.47 14.54 4.14
C SER A 115 11.86 13.11 4.54
N LYS A 116 10.96 12.35 5.18
CA LYS A 116 11.21 10.98 5.63
C LYS A 116 10.83 9.90 4.62
N PHE A 117 10.08 10.26 3.57
CA PHE A 117 9.51 9.29 2.64
C PHE A 117 9.96 9.58 1.23
N VAL A 118 10.24 8.50 0.50
CA VAL A 118 10.42 8.62 -0.95
C VAL A 118 9.06 8.94 -1.56
N SER A 119 9.01 9.97 -2.39
CA SER A 119 7.76 10.42 -3.01
C SER A 119 7.83 10.24 -4.51
N ILE A 120 6.78 9.67 -5.10
CA ILE A 120 6.67 9.48 -6.55
C ILE A 120 5.30 9.97 -7.03
N ASP A 121 5.24 10.52 -8.25
CA ASP A 121 4.01 11.05 -8.83
C ASP A 121 3.08 9.97 -9.38
N SER A 122 3.61 8.79 -9.66
CA SER A 122 2.83 7.65 -10.17
C SER A 122 3.48 6.35 -9.74
N ILE A 123 2.65 5.33 -9.49
CA ILE A 123 3.15 4.00 -9.15
C ILE A 123 3.98 3.38 -10.28
N SER A 124 3.73 3.80 -11.53
CA SER A 124 4.51 3.33 -12.67
C SER A 124 5.97 3.78 -12.64
N LEU A 125 6.28 4.85 -11.89
CA LEU A 125 7.64 5.35 -11.72
C LEU A 125 8.42 4.63 -10.63
N PHE A 126 7.75 3.80 -9.84
CA PHE A 126 8.39 3.08 -8.75
C PHE A 126 9.27 1.95 -9.29
N ASN A 127 10.51 1.93 -8.83
CA ASN A 127 11.45 0.85 -9.13
C ASN A 127 11.90 0.20 -7.81
N PRO A 128 11.57 -1.08 -7.57
CA PRO A 128 11.94 -1.75 -6.32
C PRO A 128 13.45 -1.78 -6.03
N LYS A 129 14.29 -1.61 -7.06
CA LYS A 129 15.74 -1.56 -6.88
C LYS A 129 16.25 -0.29 -6.21
N ILE A 130 15.42 0.76 -6.14
CA ILE A 130 15.79 2.03 -5.49
C ILE A 130 15.80 1.86 -3.98
N ILE A 131 14.99 0.95 -3.46
CA ILE A 131 14.88 0.70 -2.02
C ILE A 131 15.69 -0.55 -1.68
N LYS A 132 16.71 -0.34 -0.90
CA LYS A 132 17.57 -1.43 -0.43
C LYS A 132 17.08 -2.01 0.89
#